data_1708b1875b837d884acf449041a1df8f
#
_entry.id   1708b1875b837d884acf449041a1df8f
#
_cell.length_a   1.000
_cell.length_b   1.000
_cell.length_c   1.000
_cell.angle_alpha   90.00
_cell.angle_beta   90.00
_cell.angle_gamma   90.00
#
_symmetry.space_group_name_H-M   'P 1'
#
loop_
_entity.id
_entity.type
_entity.pdbx_description
1 polymer ?
#
loop_
_entity_poly.entity_id
_entity_poly.type
_entity_poly.pdbx_seq_one_letter_code
_entity_poly.pdbx_strand_id
1 'polypeptide(L)'
;MTKHRIPFLIENTCPFFSIDKLEYLQKGGRIGKITALAGTMLNIKPLIGFSEDGQLISVAKVRGRKAVQPKLIELLQIKQVENKRYNIAIANGGAPKEMAELAKKIRDEFPEAKHFWEGEMDATLSTYIGSGVLGACIQFLD
;
A
#
# COMPACT_ATOMS: atom_id res chain seq x y z
N MET A 1 5.64 7.35 24.60
CA MET A 1 5.32 6.02 24.04
C MET A 1 6.26 5.00 24.63
N THR A 2 5.75 3.95 25.23
CA THR A 2 6.57 2.93 25.86
C THR A 2 7.19 1.97 24.85
N LYS A 3 8.35 1.40 25.16
CA LYS A 3 9.04 0.43 24.30
C LYS A 3 8.15 -0.75 23.89
N HIS A 4 7.14 -1.09 24.68
CA HIS A 4 6.21 -2.19 24.39
C HIS A 4 5.17 -1.86 23.32
N ARG A 5 4.93 -0.58 23.05
CA ARG A 5 3.95 -0.14 22.06
C ARG A 5 4.45 -0.29 20.61
N ILE A 6 5.76 -0.16 20.41
CA ILE A 6 6.36 -0.17 19.08
C ILE A 6 6.18 -1.52 18.36
N PRO A 7 6.50 -2.68 18.97
CA PRO A 7 6.26 -3.97 18.34
C PRO A 7 4.79 -4.16 17.93
N PHE A 8 3.87 -3.81 18.81
CA PHE A 8 2.44 -3.88 18.51
C PHE A 8 2.08 -3.06 17.27
N LEU A 9 2.55 -1.81 17.19
CA LEU A 9 2.24 -0.94 16.05
C LEU A 9 2.84 -1.49 14.74
N ILE A 10 4.04 -2.04 14.79
CA ILE A 10 4.68 -2.66 13.62
C ILE A 10 3.83 -3.84 13.11
N GLU A 11 3.45 -4.75 13.99
CA GLU A 11 2.66 -5.93 13.65
C GLU A 11 1.24 -5.58 13.15
N ASN A 12 0.72 -4.45 13.60
CA ASN A 12 -0.65 -4.01 13.29
C ASN A 12 -0.71 -2.85 12.29
N THR A 13 0.35 -2.64 11.53
CA THR A 13 0.40 -1.69 10.41
C THR A 13 0.46 -2.47 9.11
N CYS A 14 -0.57 -2.32 8.27
CA CYS A 14 -0.74 -3.08 7.04
C CYS A 14 -0.73 -2.14 5.83
N PRO A 15 0.44 -1.86 5.25
CA PRO A 15 0.55 -1.07 4.03
C PRO A 15 0.37 -1.94 2.79
N PHE A 16 -0.30 -1.37 1.79
CA PHE A 16 -0.45 -1.94 0.46
C PHE A 16 -0.15 -0.88 -0.57
N PHE A 17 0.50 -1.25 -1.65
CA PHE A 17 0.75 -0.31 -2.74
C PHE A 17 0.78 -1.02 -4.09
N SER A 18 0.41 -0.26 -5.13
CA SER A 18 0.56 -0.71 -6.51
C SER A 18 1.84 -0.13 -7.10
N ILE A 19 2.42 -0.87 -8.02
CA ILE A 19 3.56 -0.39 -8.81
C ILE A 19 3.28 -0.62 -10.29
N ASP A 20 3.81 0.27 -11.14
CA ASP A 20 3.64 0.16 -12.58
C ASP A 20 4.69 -0.77 -13.20
N LYS A 21 5.92 -0.74 -12.69
CA LYS A 21 7.04 -1.51 -13.23
C LYS A 21 7.90 -2.10 -12.12
N LEU A 22 8.24 -3.38 -12.24
CA LEU A 22 9.12 -4.08 -11.30
C LEU A 22 10.61 -3.77 -11.50
N GLU A 23 10.99 -3.19 -12.65
CA GLU A 23 12.39 -3.01 -13.01
C GLU A 23 13.19 -2.19 -11.99
N TYR A 24 12.59 -1.17 -11.37
CA TYR A 24 13.28 -0.34 -10.38
C TYR A 24 13.57 -1.10 -9.09
N LEU A 25 12.62 -1.93 -8.64
CA LEU A 25 12.83 -2.81 -7.49
C LEU A 25 13.92 -3.86 -7.78
N GLN A 26 13.92 -4.40 -8.99
CA GLN A 26 14.91 -5.38 -9.43
C GLN A 26 16.31 -4.77 -9.51
N LYS A 27 16.46 -3.62 -10.18
CA LYS A 27 17.73 -2.91 -10.28
C LYS A 27 18.26 -2.45 -8.93
N GLY A 28 17.39 -2.03 -8.04
CA GLY A 28 17.74 -1.59 -6.69
C GLY A 28 17.96 -2.72 -5.70
N GLY A 29 17.73 -3.98 -6.07
CA GLY A 29 17.89 -5.14 -5.20
C GLY A 29 16.82 -5.25 -4.10
N ARG A 30 15.65 -4.61 -4.26
CA ARG A 30 14.55 -4.62 -3.28
C ARG A 30 13.34 -5.41 -3.75
N ILE A 31 13.47 -6.20 -4.81
CA ILE A 31 12.34 -6.93 -5.38
C ILE A 31 11.74 -8.00 -4.45
N GLY A 32 12.50 -8.50 -3.48
CA GLY A 32 12.00 -9.45 -2.48
C GLY A 32 11.46 -10.74 -3.10
N LYS A 33 10.34 -11.21 -2.55
CA LYS A 33 9.69 -12.46 -2.97
C LYS A 33 8.83 -12.31 -4.24
N ILE A 34 8.77 -11.11 -4.82
CA ILE A 34 7.96 -10.85 -6.03
C ILE A 34 8.74 -11.02 -7.34
N THR A 35 9.95 -11.54 -7.29
CA THR A 35 10.80 -11.80 -8.46
C THR A 35 10.09 -12.61 -9.54
N ALA A 36 9.24 -13.57 -9.15
CA ALA A 36 8.49 -14.41 -10.09
C ALA A 36 7.50 -13.63 -10.97
N LEU A 37 7.17 -12.39 -10.61
CA LEU A 37 6.30 -11.51 -11.40
C LEU A 37 7.05 -10.75 -12.49
N ALA A 38 8.39 -10.73 -12.44
CA ALA A 38 9.19 -10.06 -13.46
C ALA A 38 8.93 -10.68 -14.83
N GLY A 39 8.55 -9.86 -15.79
CA GLY A 39 8.20 -10.30 -17.15
C GLY A 39 6.71 -10.59 -17.40
N THR A 40 5.86 -10.61 -16.36
CA THR A 40 4.42 -10.88 -16.51
C THR A 40 3.57 -9.61 -16.47
N MET A 41 4.19 -8.43 -16.51
CA MET A 41 3.60 -7.15 -16.13
C MET A 41 2.81 -6.43 -17.21
N LEU A 42 2.67 -6.99 -18.41
CA LEU A 42 1.88 -6.32 -19.46
C LEU A 42 0.42 -6.24 -19.02
N ASN A 43 -0.04 -5.04 -18.69
CA ASN A 43 -1.38 -4.73 -18.21
C ASN A 43 -1.79 -5.43 -16.90
N ILE A 44 -0.90 -6.18 -16.25
CA ILE A 44 -1.10 -6.74 -14.92
C ILE A 44 -0.45 -5.81 -13.90
N LYS A 45 -1.23 -5.37 -12.90
CA LYS A 45 -0.76 -4.50 -11.82
C LYS A 45 -0.77 -5.29 -10.52
N PRO A 46 0.40 -5.59 -9.94
CA PRO A 46 0.45 -6.24 -8.63
C PRO A 46 0.16 -5.25 -7.51
N LEU A 47 -0.53 -5.70 -6.50
CA LEU A 47 -0.64 -5.04 -5.22
C LEU A 47 0.35 -5.71 -4.29
N ILE A 48 1.21 -4.90 -3.70
CA ILE A 48 2.34 -5.33 -2.90
C ILE A 48 2.04 -5.06 -1.43
N GLY A 49 2.38 -5.99 -0.59
CA GLY A 49 2.41 -5.86 0.85
C GLY A 49 3.74 -6.35 1.41
N PHE A 50 3.79 -6.55 2.72
CA PHE A 50 4.98 -7.04 3.40
C PHE A 50 4.69 -8.36 4.11
N SER A 51 5.65 -9.29 4.02
CA SER A 51 5.65 -10.50 4.83
C SER A 51 6.10 -10.19 6.27
N GLU A 52 5.94 -11.16 7.17
CA GLU A 52 6.37 -11.01 8.58
C GLU A 52 7.86 -10.71 8.73
N ASP A 53 8.68 -11.20 7.81
CA ASP A 53 10.12 -10.94 7.79
C ASP A 53 10.50 -9.63 7.05
N GLY A 54 9.51 -8.81 6.70
CA GLY A 54 9.72 -7.50 6.09
C GLY A 54 10.03 -7.51 4.60
N GLN A 55 9.86 -8.63 3.91
CA GLN A 55 10.06 -8.70 2.48
C GLN A 55 8.81 -8.32 1.71
N LEU A 56 8.98 -7.76 0.52
CA LEU A 56 7.88 -7.47 -0.39
C LEU A 56 7.26 -8.75 -0.92
N ILE A 57 5.93 -8.82 -0.85
CA ILE A 57 5.15 -9.93 -1.39
C ILE A 57 4.01 -9.40 -2.25
N SER A 58 3.59 -10.16 -3.24
CA SER A 58 2.37 -9.87 -4.00
C SER A 58 1.17 -10.39 -3.23
N VAL A 59 0.30 -9.51 -2.80
CA VAL A 59 -0.93 -9.87 -2.07
C VAL A 59 -2.14 -9.96 -2.99
N ALA A 60 -2.09 -9.33 -4.15
CA ALA A 60 -3.13 -9.38 -5.18
C ALA A 60 -2.57 -8.96 -6.53
N LYS A 61 -3.30 -9.26 -7.59
CA LYS A 61 -3.02 -8.82 -8.95
C LYS A 61 -4.31 -8.34 -9.58
N VAL A 62 -4.27 -7.24 -10.30
CA VAL A 62 -5.41 -6.73 -11.05
C VAL A 62 -5.01 -6.47 -12.49
N ARG A 63 -6.00 -6.44 -13.37
CA ARG A 63 -5.79 -6.13 -14.78
C ARG A 63 -6.13 -4.66 -15.03
N GLY A 64 -5.15 -3.92 -15.47
CA GLY A 64 -5.29 -2.50 -15.80
C GLY A 64 -5.31 -1.58 -14.59
N ARG A 65 -4.98 -0.32 -14.84
CA ARG A 65 -4.82 0.68 -13.78
C ARG A 65 -6.13 1.01 -13.06
N LYS A 66 -7.26 0.98 -13.76
CA LYS A 66 -8.57 1.31 -13.17
C LYS A 66 -8.99 0.34 -12.06
N ALA A 67 -8.48 -0.87 -12.07
CA ALA A 67 -8.79 -1.87 -11.06
C ALA A 67 -7.95 -1.74 -9.77
N VAL A 68 -6.94 -0.88 -9.75
CA VAL A 68 -6.03 -0.68 -8.62
C VAL A 68 -6.75 -0.09 -7.40
N GLN A 69 -7.47 1.02 -7.58
CA GLN A 69 -8.13 1.71 -6.47
C GLN A 69 -9.17 0.83 -5.77
N PRO A 70 -10.11 0.18 -6.49
CA PRO A 70 -11.07 -0.72 -5.85
C PRO A 70 -10.38 -1.86 -5.08
N LYS A 71 -9.27 -2.38 -5.61
CA LYS A 71 -8.54 -3.46 -4.95
C LYS A 71 -7.81 -3.01 -3.69
N LEU A 72 -7.23 -1.82 -3.68
CA LEU A 72 -6.66 -1.24 -2.46
C LEU A 72 -7.71 -1.09 -1.36
N ILE A 73 -8.89 -0.60 -1.70
CA ILE A 73 -10.01 -0.46 -0.76
C ILE A 73 -10.42 -1.83 -0.22
N GLU A 74 -10.58 -2.82 -1.09
CA GLU A 74 -10.91 -4.21 -0.70
C GLU A 74 -9.88 -4.78 0.27
N LEU A 75 -8.59 -4.59 0.01
CA LEU A 75 -7.51 -5.06 0.90
C LEU A 75 -7.58 -4.41 2.28
N LEU A 76 -7.89 -3.12 2.36
CA LEU A 76 -8.10 -2.45 3.63
C LEU A 76 -9.33 -3.00 4.35
N GLN A 77 -10.44 -3.24 3.64
CA GLN A 77 -11.67 -3.80 4.20
C GLN A 77 -11.45 -5.20 4.78
N ILE A 78 -10.69 -6.04 4.08
CA ILE A 78 -10.33 -7.39 4.55
C ILE A 78 -9.54 -7.32 5.86
N LYS A 79 -8.67 -6.33 6.02
CA LYS A 79 -7.88 -6.14 7.24
C LYS A 79 -8.66 -5.52 8.37
N GLN A 80 -9.72 -4.76 8.08
CA GLN A 80 -10.51 -4.08 9.10
C GLN A 80 -11.15 -5.10 10.06
N VAL A 81 -10.99 -4.85 11.36
CA VAL A 81 -11.56 -5.66 12.42
C VAL A 81 -12.61 -4.83 13.14
N GLU A 82 -13.81 -5.39 13.30
CA GLU A 82 -14.91 -4.74 14.00
C GLU A 82 -14.51 -4.39 15.45
N ASN A 83 -14.95 -3.22 15.90
CA ASN A 83 -14.69 -2.68 17.24
C ASN A 83 -13.22 -2.34 17.54
N LYS A 84 -12.32 -2.38 16.58
CA LYS A 84 -10.95 -1.89 16.75
C LYS A 84 -10.82 -0.47 16.21
N ARG A 85 -10.10 0.37 16.97
CA ARG A 85 -9.74 1.70 16.50
C ARG A 85 -8.60 1.60 15.49
N TYR A 86 -8.65 2.41 14.48
CA TYR A 86 -7.64 2.39 13.42
C TYR A 86 -7.38 3.76 12.82
N ASN A 87 -6.22 3.90 12.23
CA ASN A 87 -5.82 5.01 11.38
C ASN A 87 -5.74 4.57 9.93
N ILE A 88 -5.94 5.48 9.02
CA ILE A 88 -5.72 5.28 7.57
C ILE A 88 -4.66 6.27 7.10
N ALA A 89 -3.79 5.80 6.23
CA ALA A 89 -2.86 6.64 5.49
C ALA A 89 -2.91 6.28 4.01
N ILE A 90 -2.81 7.26 3.15
CA ILE A 90 -2.65 7.08 1.71
C ILE A 90 -1.50 7.92 1.20
N ALA A 91 -0.82 7.42 0.18
CA ALA A 91 0.28 8.12 -0.44
C ALA A 91 0.33 7.85 -1.94
N ASN A 92 0.98 8.74 -2.68
CA ASN A 92 1.22 8.56 -4.09
C ASN A 92 2.67 8.91 -4.45
N GLY A 93 3.15 8.35 -5.54
CA GLY A 93 4.40 8.72 -6.18
C GLY A 93 4.11 9.09 -7.64
N GLY A 94 3.88 10.38 -7.91
CA GLY A 94 3.59 10.87 -9.26
C GLY A 94 2.17 10.58 -9.78
N ALA A 95 1.20 10.37 -8.89
CA ALA A 95 -0.20 10.11 -9.25
C ALA A 95 -1.17 10.95 -8.38
N PRO A 96 -1.02 12.28 -8.34
CA PRO A 96 -1.79 13.10 -7.41
C PRO A 96 -3.30 13.10 -7.68
N LYS A 97 -3.72 13.03 -8.94
CA LYS A 97 -5.15 12.98 -9.28
C LYS A 97 -5.80 11.69 -8.81
N GLU A 98 -5.16 10.57 -9.08
CA GLU A 98 -5.65 9.25 -8.65
C GLU A 98 -5.64 9.13 -7.12
N MET A 99 -4.66 9.73 -6.45
CA MET A 99 -4.65 9.79 -4.99
C MET A 99 -5.85 10.57 -4.46
N ALA A 100 -6.18 11.72 -5.06
CA ALA A 100 -7.33 12.51 -4.62
C ALA A 100 -8.66 11.72 -4.78
N GLU A 101 -8.82 10.97 -5.87
CA GLU A 101 -9.96 10.09 -6.08
C GLU A 101 -10.01 8.97 -5.03
N LEU A 102 -8.87 8.33 -4.80
CA LEU A 102 -8.74 7.25 -3.81
C LEU A 102 -9.04 7.76 -2.40
N ALA A 103 -8.51 8.94 -2.04
CA ALA A 103 -8.75 9.56 -0.74
C ALA A 103 -10.24 9.76 -0.47
N LYS A 104 -10.97 10.28 -1.44
CA LYS A 104 -12.42 10.47 -1.32
C LYS A 104 -13.16 9.16 -1.09
N LYS A 105 -12.85 8.14 -1.87
CA LYS A 105 -13.46 6.81 -1.74
C LYS A 105 -13.16 6.18 -0.39
N ILE A 106 -11.91 6.26 0.07
CA ILE A 106 -11.50 5.67 1.35
C ILE A 106 -12.14 6.43 2.52
N ARG A 107 -12.25 7.75 2.47
CA ARG A 107 -12.96 8.51 3.51
C ARG A 107 -14.43 8.09 3.62
N ASP A 108 -15.08 7.83 2.49
CA ASP A 108 -16.48 7.38 2.48
C ASP A 108 -16.63 5.95 3.03
N GLU A 109 -15.68 5.06 2.72
CA GLU A 109 -15.71 3.65 3.16
C GLU A 109 -15.23 3.45 4.61
N PHE A 110 -14.39 4.35 5.12
CA PHE A 110 -13.78 4.25 6.45
C PHE A 110 -14.04 5.51 7.29
N PRO A 111 -15.31 5.86 7.54
CA PRO A 111 -15.65 7.11 8.25
C PRO A 111 -15.22 7.12 9.71
N GLU A 112 -14.93 5.96 10.29
CA GLU A 112 -14.54 5.80 11.69
C GLU A 112 -13.04 5.85 11.93
N ALA A 113 -12.22 6.07 10.88
CA ALA A 113 -10.78 6.24 11.05
C ALA A 113 -10.48 7.39 12.03
N LYS A 114 -9.62 7.13 13.01
CA LYS A 114 -9.27 8.13 14.03
C LYS A 114 -8.44 9.25 13.44
N HIS A 115 -7.49 8.89 12.60
CA HIS A 115 -6.69 9.82 11.83
C HIS A 115 -6.64 9.36 10.37
N PHE A 116 -6.59 10.33 9.49
CA PHE A 116 -6.49 10.10 8.05
C PHE A 116 -5.36 10.99 7.51
N TRP A 117 -4.30 10.37 7.00
CA TRP A 117 -3.17 11.07 6.44
C TRP A 117 -3.06 10.88 4.94
N GLU A 118 -2.69 11.94 4.26
CA GLU A 118 -2.38 11.95 2.84
C GLU A 118 -0.94 12.45 2.65
N GLY A 119 -0.18 11.81 1.78
CA GLY A 119 1.21 12.17 1.57
C GLY A 119 1.73 11.83 0.19
N GLU A 120 2.90 12.39 -0.10
CA GLU A 120 3.67 12.06 -1.30
C GLU A 120 4.87 11.21 -0.91
N MET A 121 5.20 10.24 -1.75
CA MET A 121 6.40 9.43 -1.59
C MET A 121 7.62 10.28 -1.98
N ASP A 122 8.65 10.17 -1.16
CA ASP A 122 9.88 10.92 -1.37
C ASP A 122 10.74 10.38 -2.54
N ALA A 123 11.82 11.10 -2.84
CA ALA A 123 12.73 10.71 -3.91
C ALA A 123 13.42 9.36 -3.66
N THR A 124 13.69 9.02 -2.40
CA THR A 124 14.31 7.75 -2.03
C THR A 124 13.40 6.58 -2.39
N LEU A 125 12.14 6.62 -1.98
CA LEU A 125 11.16 5.59 -2.34
C LEU A 125 10.95 5.55 -3.85
N SER A 126 10.81 6.70 -4.49
CA SER A 126 10.57 6.78 -5.95
C SER A 126 11.70 6.16 -6.77
N THR A 127 12.94 6.19 -6.27
CA THR A 127 14.08 5.54 -6.91
C THR A 127 13.89 4.03 -7.03
N TYR A 128 13.27 3.39 -6.02
CA TYR A 128 13.09 1.94 -5.99
C TYR A 128 11.77 1.47 -6.60
N ILE A 129 10.73 2.28 -6.55
CA ILE A 129 9.38 1.85 -6.95
C ILE A 129 8.85 2.56 -8.21
N GLY A 130 9.53 3.63 -8.64
CA GLY A 130 9.17 4.38 -9.84
C GLY A 130 8.00 5.33 -9.64
N SER A 131 7.49 5.86 -10.76
CA SER A 131 6.35 6.76 -10.81
C SER A 131 5.03 6.01 -10.96
N GLY A 132 3.93 6.63 -10.59
CA GLY A 132 2.58 6.08 -10.74
C GLY A 132 2.13 5.20 -9.59
N VAL A 133 2.81 5.27 -8.45
CA VAL A 133 2.51 4.45 -7.27
C VAL A 133 1.35 5.04 -6.49
N LEU A 134 0.43 4.17 -6.11
CA LEU A 134 -0.63 4.45 -5.14
C LEU A 134 -0.49 3.50 -3.97
N GLY A 135 -0.53 4.03 -2.77
CA GLY A 135 -0.46 3.24 -1.56
C GLY A 135 -1.55 3.61 -0.57
N ALA A 136 -1.99 2.62 0.18
CA ALA A 136 -2.93 2.79 1.28
C ALA A 136 -2.52 1.88 2.45
N CYS A 137 -2.75 2.36 3.65
CA CYS A 137 -2.35 1.64 4.87
C CYS A 137 -3.44 1.74 5.91
N ILE A 138 -3.69 0.65 6.60
CA ILE A 138 -4.49 0.63 7.83
C ILE A 138 -3.57 0.27 9.00
N GLN A 139 -3.70 1.01 10.09
CA GLN A 139 -2.95 0.77 11.33
C GLN A 139 -3.93 0.65 12.48
N PHE A 140 -3.91 -0.46 13.17
CA PHE A 140 -4.74 -0.66 14.37
C PHE A 140 -4.08 -0.05 15.59
N LEU A 141 -4.92 0.52 16.46
CA LEU A 141 -4.50 1.18 17.69
C LEU A 141 -4.66 0.30 18.94
N ASP A 142 -5.43 -0.77 18.80
CA ASP A 142 -5.70 -1.73 19.86
C ASP A 142 -6.06 -3.13 19.32
#